data_74addf2870bcd23bffef48a85735b574
#
_entry.id   74addf2870bcd23bffef48a85735b574
#
_cell.length_a   1.000
_cell.length_b   1.000
_cell.length_c   1.000
_cell.angle_alpha   90.00
_cell.angle_beta   90.00
_cell.angle_gamma   90.00
#
_symmetry.space_group_name_H-M   'P 1'
#
loop_
_entity.id
_entity.type
_entity.pdbx_description
1 polymer ?
#
loop_
_entity_poly.entity_id
_entity_poly.type
_entity_poly.pdbx_seq_one_letter_code
_entity_poly.pdbx_strand_id
1 'polypeptide(L)'
;MTREIALLILVAFTAVLLGLGVWSWRRRARRDAALVAPVGDVPADAEVVLRFTGFYVATTRHDEPLERLAIDGLAFRSRVDGVVTDHGIALDLPGRRRLFIDTASIMTAERATVTIDRVVEKGGLARIDWRIDADTIVDSYFRPQDTTARAIVDAVSSTLSAQTSTTPTGTDA
;
A
#
# COMPACT_ATOMS: atom_id res chain seq x y z
N MET A 1 -45.34 19.08 16.02
CA MET A 1 -44.17 19.56 15.21
C MET A 1 -44.68 19.73 13.79
N THR A 2 -44.54 20.93 13.23
CA THR A 2 -44.95 21.18 11.85
C THR A 2 -43.96 20.47 10.89
N ARG A 3 -44.47 20.04 9.74
CA ARG A 3 -43.69 19.33 8.71
C ARG A 3 -42.40 20.09 8.34
N GLU A 4 -42.47 21.41 8.33
CA GLU A 4 -41.36 22.31 8.03
C GLU A 4 -40.26 22.26 9.09
N ILE A 5 -40.62 22.22 10.37
CA ILE A 5 -39.65 22.09 11.48
C ILE A 5 -38.90 20.74 11.38
N ALA A 6 -39.64 19.65 11.09
CA ALA A 6 -39.04 18.33 10.91
C ALA A 6 -38.05 18.31 9.73
N LEU A 7 -38.38 18.95 8.59
CA LEU A 7 -37.53 19.08 7.45
C LEU A 7 -36.26 19.92 7.78
N LEU A 8 -36.39 21.03 8.48
CA LEU A 8 -35.24 21.84 8.89
C LEU A 8 -34.29 21.07 9.81
N ILE A 9 -34.84 20.31 10.77
CA ILE A 9 -34.03 19.48 11.66
C ILE A 9 -33.28 18.40 10.86
N LEU A 10 -33.93 17.73 9.89
CA LEU A 10 -33.32 16.72 9.06
C LEU A 10 -32.21 17.30 8.22
N VAL A 11 -32.42 18.45 7.57
CA VAL A 11 -31.42 19.14 6.77
C VAL A 11 -30.21 19.57 7.62
N ALA A 12 -30.49 20.16 8.79
CA ALA A 12 -29.43 20.57 9.72
C ALA A 12 -28.61 19.37 10.21
N PHE A 13 -29.26 18.26 10.56
CA PHE A 13 -28.60 17.02 10.98
C PHE A 13 -27.73 16.45 9.87
N THR A 14 -28.25 16.39 8.63
CA THR A 14 -27.50 15.92 7.47
C THR A 14 -26.28 16.80 7.20
N ALA A 15 -26.43 18.12 7.28
CA ALA A 15 -25.34 19.07 7.10
C ALA A 15 -24.24 18.89 8.16
N VAL A 16 -24.62 18.65 9.42
CA VAL A 16 -23.67 18.35 10.50
C VAL A 16 -22.92 17.06 10.24
N LEU A 17 -23.60 15.99 9.84
CA LEU A 17 -22.95 14.70 9.52
C LEU A 17 -21.98 14.83 8.36
N LEU A 18 -22.37 15.53 7.29
CA LEU A 18 -21.48 15.81 6.16
C LEU A 18 -20.27 16.65 6.57
N GLY A 19 -20.49 17.68 7.39
CA GLY A 19 -19.43 18.53 7.94
C GLY A 19 -18.42 17.74 8.78
N LEU A 20 -18.91 16.86 9.64
CA LEU A 20 -18.07 15.97 10.45
C LEU A 20 -17.30 14.96 9.57
N GLY A 21 -17.93 14.42 8.53
CA GLY A 21 -17.28 13.53 7.56
C GLY A 21 -16.13 14.22 6.83
N VAL A 22 -16.39 15.42 6.29
CA VAL A 22 -15.36 16.22 5.60
C VAL A 22 -14.25 16.64 6.56
N TRP A 23 -14.58 17.04 7.78
CA TRP A 23 -13.59 17.42 8.79
C TRP A 23 -12.69 16.24 9.19
N SER A 24 -13.29 15.08 9.46
CA SER A 24 -12.57 13.85 9.79
C SER A 24 -11.62 13.42 8.65
N TRP A 25 -12.13 13.45 7.40
CA TRP A 25 -11.32 13.15 6.22
C TRP A 25 -10.14 14.13 6.06
N ARG A 26 -10.40 15.45 6.18
CA ARG A 26 -9.34 16.46 6.10
C ARG A 26 -8.31 16.32 7.21
N ARG A 27 -8.74 16.00 8.41
CA ARG A 27 -7.83 15.76 9.55
C ARG A 27 -6.91 14.57 9.26
N ARG A 28 -7.45 13.48 8.72
CA ARG A 28 -6.67 12.30 8.32
C ARG A 28 -5.71 12.62 7.19
N ALA A 29 -6.18 13.27 6.14
CA ALA A 29 -5.35 13.68 5.01
C ALA A 29 -4.19 14.62 5.42
N ARG A 30 -4.42 15.52 6.37
CA ARG A 30 -3.37 16.39 6.92
C ARG A 30 -2.36 15.63 7.78
N ARG A 31 -2.80 14.65 8.54
CA ARG A 31 -1.91 13.80 9.34
C ARG A 31 -0.95 13.01 8.45
N ASP A 32 -1.47 12.49 7.36
CA ASP A 32 -0.73 11.61 6.45
C ASP A 32 -0.02 12.40 5.31
N ALA A 33 -0.18 13.73 5.25
CA ALA A 33 0.36 14.58 4.19
C ALA A 33 1.90 14.63 4.13
N ALA A 34 2.57 14.26 5.23
CA ALA A 34 4.02 14.14 5.27
C ALA A 34 4.53 12.85 4.60
N LEU A 35 3.66 11.84 4.46
CA LEU A 35 4.02 10.57 3.85
C LEU A 35 3.95 10.70 2.33
N VAL A 36 5.09 10.54 1.67
CA VAL A 36 5.22 10.65 0.22
C VAL A 36 5.47 9.28 -0.37
N ALA A 37 4.65 8.89 -1.36
CA ALA A 37 4.87 7.65 -2.09
C ALA A 37 6.20 7.74 -2.88
N PRO A 38 7.02 6.67 -2.89
CA PRO A 38 8.33 6.67 -3.54
C PRO A 38 8.15 6.63 -5.07
N VAL A 39 8.24 7.80 -5.71
CA VAL A 39 8.20 7.91 -7.17
C VAL A 39 9.58 7.56 -7.72
N GLY A 40 9.65 6.60 -8.63
CA GLY A 40 10.89 6.18 -9.24
C GLY A 40 10.69 5.20 -10.38
N ASP A 41 11.75 4.98 -11.14
CA ASP A 41 11.79 3.99 -12.20
C ASP A 41 12.66 2.80 -11.78
N VAL A 42 12.42 1.67 -12.44
CA VAL A 42 13.26 0.47 -12.29
C VAL A 42 14.68 0.79 -12.77
N PRO A 43 15.74 0.48 -12.00
CA PRO A 43 17.12 0.60 -12.48
C PRO A 43 17.32 -0.14 -13.80
N ALA A 44 18.18 0.40 -14.66
CA ALA A 44 18.38 -0.15 -16.02
C ALA A 44 19.06 -1.53 -16.02
N ASP A 45 19.78 -1.85 -14.98
CA ASP A 45 20.48 -3.11 -14.71
C ASP A 45 19.63 -4.12 -13.90
N ALA A 46 18.42 -3.75 -13.52
CA ALA A 46 17.57 -4.60 -12.69
C ALA A 46 17.07 -5.84 -13.44
N GLU A 47 17.22 -7.00 -12.83
CA GLU A 47 16.69 -8.26 -13.32
C GLU A 47 15.25 -8.47 -12.86
N VAL A 48 14.37 -8.77 -13.80
CA VAL A 48 12.94 -9.00 -13.52
C VAL A 48 12.73 -10.41 -12.98
N VAL A 49 12.24 -10.52 -11.76
CA VAL A 49 11.91 -11.78 -11.09
C VAL A 49 10.47 -12.20 -11.37
N LEU A 50 9.53 -11.26 -11.28
CA LEU A 50 8.09 -11.55 -11.50
C LEU A 50 7.38 -10.31 -12.05
N ARG A 51 6.43 -10.53 -12.96
CA ARG A 51 5.42 -9.53 -13.36
C ARG A 51 4.07 -10.00 -12.90
N PHE A 52 3.22 -9.08 -12.46
CA PHE A 52 1.84 -9.39 -12.11
C PHE A 52 0.91 -8.24 -12.44
N THR A 53 -0.33 -8.58 -12.72
CA THR A 53 -1.42 -7.62 -12.87
C THR A 53 -2.48 -7.90 -11.80
N GLY A 54 -3.18 -6.84 -11.37
CA GLY A 54 -4.22 -7.03 -10.37
C GLY A 54 -4.77 -5.74 -9.79
N PHE A 55 -5.09 -5.77 -8.52
CA PHE A 55 -5.56 -4.63 -7.78
C PHE A 55 -4.61 -4.30 -6.62
N TYR A 56 -4.19 -3.05 -6.60
CA TYR A 56 -3.74 -2.41 -5.38
C TYR A 56 -4.98 -2.16 -4.51
N VAL A 57 -4.98 -2.65 -3.29
CA VAL A 57 -6.14 -2.61 -2.40
C VAL A 57 -6.05 -1.44 -1.43
N ALA A 58 -4.96 -1.35 -0.69
CA ALA A 58 -4.73 -0.31 0.30
C ALA A 58 -3.28 -0.27 0.75
N THR A 59 -2.87 0.87 1.31
CA THR A 59 -1.73 0.96 2.22
C THR A 59 -2.26 1.38 3.58
N THR A 60 -1.88 0.65 4.61
CA THR A 60 -2.31 0.87 5.99
C THR A 60 -1.10 1.18 6.88
N ARG A 61 -1.36 1.64 8.09
CA ARG A 61 -0.35 1.67 9.13
C ARG A 61 0.06 0.24 9.45
N HIS A 62 1.34 0.06 9.77
CA HIS A 62 1.87 -1.27 10.11
C HIS A 62 1.12 -1.89 11.27
N ASP A 63 0.75 -3.17 11.10
CA ASP A 63 -0.07 -3.97 12.03
C ASP A 63 -1.48 -3.40 12.33
N GLU A 64 -1.92 -2.36 11.61
CA GLU A 64 -3.26 -1.80 11.73
C GLU A 64 -4.03 -1.91 10.40
N PRO A 65 -4.48 -3.12 9.99
CA PRO A 65 -5.04 -3.38 8.67
C PRO A 65 -6.32 -2.61 8.36
N LEU A 66 -6.94 -1.99 9.36
CA LEU A 66 -8.14 -1.15 9.22
C LEU A 66 -7.81 0.35 9.17
N GLU A 67 -6.58 0.76 9.45
CA GLU A 67 -6.17 2.16 9.39
C GLU A 67 -5.51 2.50 8.05
N ARG A 68 -6.34 2.75 7.04
CA ARG A 68 -5.87 3.18 5.72
C ARG A 68 -5.19 4.55 5.80
N LEU A 69 -4.04 4.66 5.19
CA LEU A 69 -3.31 5.92 5.05
C LEU A 69 -3.79 6.69 3.80
N ALA A 70 -3.86 8.01 3.93
CA ALA A 70 -4.26 8.92 2.84
C ALA A 70 -3.04 9.46 2.08
N ILE A 71 -2.13 8.56 1.68
CA ILE A 71 -0.93 8.91 0.93
C ILE A 71 -1.31 9.25 -0.51
N ASP A 72 -0.78 10.35 -1.07
CA ASP A 72 -1.04 10.67 -2.48
C ASP A 72 -0.51 9.56 -3.40
N GLY A 73 -1.34 9.16 -4.35
CA GLY A 73 -1.06 8.01 -5.21
C GLY A 73 -1.51 6.65 -4.64
N LEU A 74 -1.62 6.51 -3.32
CA LEU A 74 -1.96 5.26 -2.62
C LEU A 74 -3.25 5.36 -1.79
N ALA A 75 -3.99 6.46 -1.88
CA ALA A 75 -5.19 6.69 -1.07
C ALA A 75 -6.38 5.81 -1.46
N PHE A 76 -6.46 5.38 -2.72
CA PHE A 76 -7.61 4.65 -3.24
C PHE A 76 -7.22 3.33 -3.90
N ARG A 77 -8.15 2.37 -3.84
CA ARG A 77 -8.02 1.13 -4.60
C ARG A 77 -7.97 1.43 -6.09
N SER A 78 -7.06 0.77 -6.80
CA SER A 78 -6.91 0.91 -8.25
C SER A 78 -6.42 -0.40 -8.89
N ARG A 79 -6.42 -0.46 -10.22
CA ARG A 79 -5.64 -1.46 -10.93
C ARG A 79 -4.16 -1.21 -10.68
N VAL A 80 -3.36 -2.25 -10.79
CA VAL A 80 -1.91 -2.17 -10.68
C VAL A 80 -1.27 -3.17 -11.65
N ASP A 81 -0.24 -2.72 -12.34
CA ASP A 81 0.72 -3.57 -13.03
C ASP A 81 2.02 -3.50 -12.22
N GLY A 82 2.40 -4.64 -11.64
CA GLY A 82 3.54 -4.73 -10.73
C GLY A 82 4.70 -5.51 -11.37
N VAL A 83 5.91 -5.07 -11.09
CA VAL A 83 7.15 -5.73 -11.49
C VAL A 83 8.03 -5.88 -10.27
N VAL A 84 8.29 -7.12 -9.87
CA VAL A 84 9.27 -7.46 -8.85
C VAL A 84 10.61 -7.65 -9.54
N THR A 85 11.63 -6.97 -9.04
CA THR A 85 13.01 -7.06 -9.52
C THR A 85 13.95 -7.39 -8.36
N ASP A 86 15.18 -7.68 -8.65
CA ASP A 86 16.26 -7.85 -7.67
C ASP A 86 16.57 -6.56 -6.88
N HIS A 87 16.19 -5.39 -7.41
CA HIS A 87 16.37 -4.08 -6.77
C HIS A 87 15.14 -3.57 -6.02
N GLY A 88 13.95 -4.16 -6.23
CA GLY A 88 12.72 -3.69 -5.59
C GLY A 88 11.46 -4.00 -6.37
N ILE A 89 10.40 -3.27 -6.05
CA ILE A 89 9.08 -3.45 -6.65
C ILE A 89 8.64 -2.16 -7.33
N ALA A 90 8.42 -2.25 -8.64
CA ALA A 90 7.79 -1.17 -9.40
C ALA A 90 6.28 -1.39 -9.49
N LEU A 91 5.51 -0.32 -9.33
CA LEU A 91 4.05 -0.32 -9.37
C LEU A 91 3.57 0.76 -10.34
N ASP A 92 2.90 0.35 -11.40
CA ASP A 92 2.21 1.22 -12.34
C ASP A 92 0.73 1.29 -11.99
N LEU A 93 0.29 2.48 -11.57
CA LEU A 93 -1.11 2.76 -11.20
C LEU A 93 -1.71 3.72 -12.24
N PRO A 94 -2.96 3.53 -12.70
CA PRO A 94 -3.57 4.37 -13.71
C PRO A 94 -3.56 5.86 -13.35
N GLY A 95 -3.07 6.69 -14.26
CA GLY A 95 -3.04 8.14 -14.07
C GLY A 95 -2.03 8.65 -13.05
N ARG A 96 -1.09 7.80 -12.63
CA ARG A 96 -0.03 8.15 -11.66
C ARG A 96 1.34 7.90 -12.27
N ARG A 97 2.35 8.56 -11.69
CA ARG A 97 3.75 8.24 -11.97
C ARG A 97 4.07 6.88 -11.35
N ARG A 98 4.98 6.15 -11.98
CA ARG A 98 5.48 4.89 -11.45
C ARG A 98 6.00 5.08 -10.04
N LEU A 99 5.64 4.14 -9.16
CA LEU A 99 6.20 4.03 -7.82
C LEU A 99 7.27 2.94 -7.84
N PHE A 100 8.36 3.17 -7.14
CA PHE A 100 9.42 2.18 -6.98
C PHE A 100 9.77 2.05 -5.51
N ILE A 101 9.49 0.88 -4.95
CA ILE A 101 9.83 0.52 -3.57
C ILE A 101 11.14 -0.23 -3.63
N ASP A 102 12.21 0.41 -3.20
CA ASP A 102 13.54 -0.17 -3.15
C ASP A 102 13.57 -1.36 -2.17
N THR A 103 14.32 -2.41 -2.49
CA THR A 103 14.47 -3.61 -1.64
C THR A 103 14.99 -3.24 -0.25
N ALA A 104 15.86 -2.24 -0.11
CA ALA A 104 16.36 -1.77 1.18
C ALA A 104 15.24 -1.20 2.09
N SER A 105 14.12 -0.77 1.50
CA SER A 105 12.95 -0.29 2.23
C SER A 105 11.97 -1.41 2.58
N ILE A 106 12.03 -2.56 1.91
CA ILE A 106 11.11 -3.67 2.14
C ILE A 106 11.57 -4.45 3.38
N MET A 107 10.65 -4.64 4.31
CA MET A 107 10.91 -5.35 5.56
C MET A 107 10.53 -6.83 5.43
N THR A 108 9.32 -7.10 4.93
CA THR A 108 8.82 -8.47 4.74
C THR A 108 7.73 -8.51 3.69
N ALA A 109 7.44 -9.72 3.22
CA ALA A 109 6.30 -10.01 2.37
C ALA A 109 5.56 -11.23 2.91
N GLU A 110 4.24 -11.13 3.05
CA GLU A 110 3.41 -12.17 3.62
C GLU A 110 2.07 -12.31 2.90
N ARG A 111 1.41 -13.45 3.06
CA ARG A 111 0.04 -13.62 2.59
C ARG A 111 -0.94 -13.14 3.65
N ALA A 112 -1.87 -12.29 3.23
CA ALA A 112 -2.92 -11.79 4.10
C ALA A 112 -4.31 -12.30 3.67
N THR A 113 -5.21 -12.37 4.64
CA THR A 113 -6.62 -12.79 4.44
C THR A 113 -7.57 -11.62 4.67
N VAL A 114 -7.16 -10.64 5.46
CA VAL A 114 -8.01 -9.51 5.89
C VAL A 114 -7.36 -8.20 5.50
N THR A 115 -8.14 -7.30 4.95
CA THR A 115 -7.84 -5.88 4.76
C THR A 115 -9.15 -5.08 4.89
N ILE A 116 -9.06 -3.76 4.87
CA ILE A 116 -10.13 -2.80 5.16
C ILE A 116 -11.46 -3.11 4.46
N ASP A 117 -11.43 -3.65 3.25
CA ASP A 117 -12.64 -3.72 2.41
C ASP A 117 -13.31 -5.09 2.37
N ARG A 118 -12.61 -6.19 2.63
CA ARG A 118 -13.18 -7.56 2.53
C ARG A 118 -12.35 -8.62 3.24
N VAL A 119 -13.05 -9.62 3.77
CA VAL A 119 -12.48 -10.94 3.97
C VAL A 119 -12.36 -11.61 2.60
N VAL A 120 -11.17 -11.88 2.15
CA VAL A 120 -10.88 -12.58 0.88
C VAL A 120 -10.65 -14.05 1.19
N GLU A 121 -10.61 -14.91 0.17
CA GLU A 121 -10.14 -16.28 0.32
C GLU A 121 -8.83 -16.33 1.11
N LYS A 122 -8.70 -17.37 1.96
CA LYS A 122 -7.56 -17.51 2.87
C LYS A 122 -6.23 -17.34 2.12
N GLY A 123 -5.49 -16.26 2.38
CA GLY A 123 -4.23 -15.95 1.72
C GLY A 123 -4.35 -15.39 0.29
N GLY A 124 -5.49 -14.82 -0.09
CA GLY A 124 -5.73 -14.24 -1.42
C GLY A 124 -5.11 -12.85 -1.66
N LEU A 125 -4.44 -12.28 -0.65
CA LEU A 125 -3.74 -11.01 -0.73
C LEU A 125 -2.25 -11.20 -0.48
N ALA A 126 -1.41 -10.50 -1.25
CA ALA A 126 -0.01 -10.28 -0.91
C ALA A 126 0.08 -8.99 -0.09
N ARG A 127 0.66 -9.06 1.11
CA ARG A 127 1.02 -7.93 1.96
C ARG A 127 2.52 -7.72 1.84
N ILE A 128 2.92 -6.49 1.64
CA ILE A 128 4.31 -6.08 1.60
C ILE A 128 4.47 -4.98 2.64
N ASP A 129 5.30 -5.24 3.64
CA ASP A 129 5.61 -4.31 4.71
C ASP A 129 6.90 -3.58 4.32
N TRP A 130 6.83 -2.26 4.29
CA TRP A 130 7.95 -1.46 3.83
C TRP A 130 8.01 -0.12 4.54
N ARG A 131 9.21 0.45 4.59
CA ARG A 131 9.48 1.73 5.23
C ARG A 131 9.26 2.86 4.23
N ILE A 132 8.29 3.74 4.51
CA ILE A 132 7.97 4.88 3.65
C ILE A 132 8.85 6.09 3.95
N ASP A 133 9.28 6.24 5.20
CA ASP A 133 10.25 7.24 5.66
C ASP A 133 11.12 6.64 6.79
N ALA A 134 11.99 7.44 7.41
CA ALA A 134 12.93 6.97 8.43
C ALA A 134 12.26 6.25 9.62
N ASP A 135 11.05 6.67 9.98
CA ASP A 135 10.38 6.26 11.22
C ASP A 135 9.05 5.52 10.99
N THR A 136 8.56 5.47 9.73
CA THR A 136 7.23 4.95 9.44
C THR A 136 7.28 3.71 8.56
N ILE A 137 6.73 2.61 9.09
CA ILE A 137 6.49 1.37 8.34
C ILE A 137 5.02 1.32 7.95
N VAL A 138 4.76 0.84 6.75
CA VAL A 138 3.42 0.72 6.18
C VAL A 138 3.24 -0.63 5.50
N ASP A 139 2.00 -1.09 5.45
CA ASP A 139 1.61 -2.37 4.86
C ASP A 139 0.79 -2.13 3.60
N SER A 140 1.30 -2.55 2.44
CA SER A 140 0.61 -2.44 1.16
C SER A 140 0.04 -3.80 0.74
N TYR A 141 -1.23 -3.78 0.32
CA TYR A 141 -1.97 -5.00 -0.02
C TYR A 141 -2.28 -5.06 -1.50
N PHE A 142 -1.98 -6.21 -2.10
CA PHE A 142 -2.18 -6.49 -3.53
C PHE A 142 -3.04 -7.74 -3.71
N ARG A 143 -4.02 -7.66 -4.61
CA ARG A 143 -4.81 -8.80 -5.05
C ARG A 143 -4.48 -9.12 -6.50
N PRO A 144 -3.60 -10.07 -6.78
CA PRO A 144 -3.26 -10.46 -8.14
C PRO A 144 -4.46 -11.06 -8.88
N GLN A 145 -4.42 -10.97 -10.19
CA GLN A 145 -5.46 -11.51 -11.09
C GLN A 145 -4.90 -12.58 -12.04
N ASP A 146 -3.64 -12.46 -12.43
CA ASP A 146 -2.95 -13.33 -13.39
C ASP A 146 -1.95 -14.29 -12.72
N THR A 147 -1.71 -14.10 -11.43
CA THR A 147 -0.83 -14.93 -10.62
C THR A 147 -1.44 -15.16 -9.23
N THR A 148 -0.70 -15.77 -8.32
CA THR A 148 -1.13 -15.97 -6.93
C THR A 148 -0.44 -15.00 -5.98
N ALA A 149 -1.11 -14.66 -4.87
CA ALA A 149 -0.50 -13.86 -3.80
C ALA A 149 0.79 -14.52 -3.27
N ARG A 150 0.81 -15.86 -3.25
CA ARG A 150 2.00 -16.63 -2.86
C ARG A 150 3.18 -16.38 -3.79
N ALA A 151 2.96 -16.38 -5.12
CA ALA A 151 4.03 -16.15 -6.09
C ALA A 151 4.67 -14.77 -5.92
N ILE A 152 3.85 -13.73 -5.62
CA ILE A 152 4.37 -12.39 -5.33
C ILE A 152 5.22 -12.42 -4.05
N VAL A 153 4.71 -13.04 -2.98
CA VAL A 153 5.41 -13.16 -1.69
C VAL A 153 6.73 -13.92 -1.84
N ASP A 154 6.72 -15.05 -2.54
CA ASP A 154 7.90 -15.87 -2.76
C ASP A 154 8.96 -15.09 -3.59
N ALA A 155 8.54 -14.35 -4.64
CA ALA A 155 9.42 -13.52 -5.45
C ALA A 155 10.08 -12.40 -4.62
N VAL A 156 9.31 -11.67 -3.82
CA VAL A 156 9.84 -10.60 -2.96
C VAL A 156 10.78 -11.17 -1.89
N SER A 157 10.40 -12.26 -1.26
CA SER A 157 11.21 -12.92 -0.22
C SER A 157 12.53 -13.44 -0.77
N SER A 158 12.55 -13.96 -1.99
CA SER A 158 13.78 -14.40 -2.64
C SER A 158 14.75 -13.24 -2.89
N THR A 159 14.22 -12.09 -3.32
CA THR A 159 15.01 -10.86 -3.53
C THR A 159 15.64 -10.37 -2.22
N LEU A 160 14.87 -10.34 -1.12
CA LEU A 160 15.36 -9.95 0.20
C LEU A 160 16.48 -10.88 0.69
N SER A 161 16.33 -12.20 0.49
CA SER A 161 17.31 -13.20 0.91
C SER A 161 18.62 -13.09 0.12
N ALA A 162 18.55 -12.81 -1.17
CA ALA A 162 19.72 -12.64 -2.02
C ALA A 162 20.60 -11.45 -1.58
N GLN A 163 19.99 -10.32 -1.21
CA GLN A 163 20.71 -9.15 -0.72
C GLN A 163 21.40 -9.38 0.63
N THR A 164 20.74 -10.10 1.54
CA THR A 164 21.33 -10.44 2.85
C THR A 164 22.60 -11.31 2.69
N SER A 165 22.65 -12.12 1.63
CA SER A 165 23.80 -13.01 1.36
C SER A 165 24.99 -12.29 0.70
N THR A 166 24.79 -11.09 0.15
CA THR A 166 25.81 -10.35 -0.60
C THR A 166 26.61 -9.36 0.27
N THR A 167 26.26 -9.19 1.56
CA THR A 167 27.07 -8.38 2.47
C THR A 167 28.35 -9.12 2.83
N PRO A 168 29.55 -8.73 2.32
CA PRO A 168 30.79 -9.42 2.63
C PRO A 168 31.11 -9.22 4.13
N THR A 169 31.33 -10.32 4.83
CA THR A 169 31.96 -10.33 6.13
C THR A 169 33.32 -9.66 5.98
N GLY A 170 33.45 -8.42 6.47
CA GLY A 170 34.74 -7.75 6.56
C GLY A 170 35.72 -8.62 7.33
N THR A 171 36.74 -9.10 6.64
CA THR A 171 37.86 -9.79 7.26
C THR A 171 38.68 -8.76 8.01
N ASP A 172 38.62 -8.83 9.34
CA ASP A 172 39.62 -8.23 10.20
C ASP A 172 40.94 -9.03 10.00
N ALA A 173 41.93 -8.33 9.55
CA ALA A 173 43.34 -8.74 9.64
C ALA A 173 44.14 -7.64 10.29
#